data_e38761c0d494b9c006c88abdf1a742cf
#
_entry.id   e38761c0d494b9c006c88abdf1a742cf
#
_cell.length_a   1.000
_cell.length_b   1.000
_cell.length_c   1.000
_cell.angle_alpha   90.00
_cell.angle_beta   90.00
_cell.angle_gamma   90.00
#
_symmetry.space_group_name_H-M   'P 1'
#
loop_
_entity.id
_entity.type
_entity.pdbx_description
1 polymer ?
#
loop_
_entity_poly.entity_id
_entity_poly.type
_entity_poly.pdbx_seq_one_letter_code
_entity_poly.pdbx_strand_id
1 'polypeptide(L)'
;MLRTNDESRMIAGRIKGLRATLPLLLLVVFAAVMPRAYAAVHPVPLDKNVDAKKCLECHEDKTKGKSVHSAMGTGCLSCHEVRVNKDVTRVKLTTATPSALCLTCHADKKAADIKGTVHPPAVRDCLGCHDPHTSDNKNQLVKPASGGEKENLCLNCHKTGLNVPEKGSRHAALDMGCDTCHVTHKTGAEPTQENRFHLTKSAPALCLDCHDAKDASLQKAHQGQPFATSNCTECHDAHQSASPKLMTKFQHPPFEARSCEMCHAPAKDGKIVLTQTDTKALCLTCHDDKGKQIDGAKVPHPGAAGDCTDCHSPHASKEPGLPKTNGVAICLGCHTDLEDQGKKAFHHQPAFAQACSTCHTPHGGDNDHLLRAKGNALCLECHGPDSVAQPVAGQDLLTIFNGTVKLPGDYYTKNKVPLLPLRFGLGHPVEYHPVSDVTDPSDQSKIKTKLSCLSCHQPHSSNQPALLVKDQQNNMAFCDNCHKNRLNMKDTALPGK
;
A
#
# COMPACT_ATOMS: atom_id res chain seq x y z
N MET A 1 -10.97 -50.18 -38.67
CA MET A 1 -12.43 -50.29 -38.89
C MET A 1 -12.98 -48.90 -38.64
N LEU A 2 -13.28 -48.18 -39.70
CA LEU A 2 -14.59 -47.91 -40.27
C LEU A 2 -15.36 -46.87 -39.41
N ARG A 3 -15.83 -45.76 -39.80
CA ARG A 3 -16.10 -45.00 -41.05
C ARG A 3 -16.76 -43.71 -40.59
N THR A 4 -16.33 -42.51 -41.06
CA THR A 4 -16.94 -41.65 -42.09
C THR A 4 -18.37 -41.16 -41.79
N ASN A 5 -18.67 -39.86 -41.81
CA ASN A 5 -19.04 -38.99 -42.92
C ASN A 5 -19.49 -37.63 -42.28
N ASP A 6 -19.04 -36.49 -42.67
CA ASP A 6 -19.19 -35.70 -43.89
C ASP A 6 -20.66 -35.28 -44.18
N GLU A 7 -20.83 -34.02 -44.35
CA GLU A 7 -21.66 -33.22 -45.24
C GLU A 7 -21.98 -31.87 -44.60
N SER A 8 -21.37 -30.84 -45.03
CA SER A 8 -21.40 -30.08 -46.28
C SER A 8 -22.47 -28.98 -46.33
N ARG A 9 -21.93 -27.84 -46.67
CA ARG A 9 -22.33 -26.86 -47.70
C ARG A 9 -23.39 -25.81 -47.43
N MET A 10 -22.84 -24.63 -47.50
CA MET A 10 -23.30 -23.46 -48.29
C MET A 10 -24.69 -22.88 -48.00
N ILE A 11 -24.67 -21.59 -47.62
CA ILE A 11 -25.37 -20.58 -48.45
C ILE A 11 -24.59 -19.25 -48.30
N ALA A 12 -24.02 -18.81 -49.39
CA ALA A 12 -23.53 -17.47 -49.61
C ALA A 12 -24.72 -16.59 -50.02
N GLY A 13 -24.99 -15.56 -49.28
CA GLY A 13 -25.98 -14.52 -49.60
C GLY A 13 -25.37 -13.13 -49.51
N ARG A 14 -25.05 -12.57 -50.63
CA ARG A 14 -24.65 -11.13 -50.81
C ARG A 14 -25.72 -10.22 -50.23
N ILE A 15 -25.30 -9.29 -49.34
CA ILE A 15 -25.94 -8.00 -49.28
C ILE A 15 -24.80 -6.95 -49.29
N LYS A 16 -24.68 -6.26 -50.42
CA LYS A 16 -23.87 -5.06 -50.60
C LYS A 16 -24.64 -3.86 -50.06
N GLY A 17 -23.96 -3.01 -49.31
CA GLY A 17 -24.20 -1.57 -49.28
C GLY A 17 -25.17 -1.05 -48.24
N LEU A 18 -24.61 -0.70 -47.05
CA LEU A 18 -25.03 0.54 -46.42
C LEU A 18 -23.80 1.11 -45.68
N ARG A 19 -23.25 2.18 -46.25
CA ARG A 19 -22.09 2.91 -45.69
C ARG A 19 -22.56 3.76 -44.49
N ALA A 20 -21.84 3.57 -43.42
CA ALA A 20 -21.32 4.57 -42.49
C ALA A 20 -21.99 5.95 -42.43
N THR A 21 -22.90 6.15 -41.48
CA THR A 21 -23.18 7.48 -40.88
C THR A 21 -23.78 7.39 -39.48
N LEU A 22 -23.31 6.46 -38.64
CA LEU A 22 -23.89 6.30 -37.29
C LEU A 22 -22.88 6.12 -36.14
N PRO A 23 -21.78 6.86 -36.06
CA PRO A 23 -21.14 7.01 -34.75
C PRO A 23 -21.09 8.42 -34.17
N LEU A 24 -21.59 9.46 -34.86
CA LEU A 24 -21.50 10.83 -34.35
C LEU A 24 -22.72 11.26 -33.51
N LEU A 25 -23.85 10.60 -33.63
CA LEU A 25 -25.05 10.94 -32.85
C LEU A 25 -25.10 10.30 -31.47
N LEU A 26 -24.36 9.21 -31.22
CA LEU A 26 -24.32 8.54 -29.91
C LEU A 26 -23.36 9.23 -28.91
N LEU A 27 -22.37 9.98 -29.36
CA LEU A 27 -21.45 10.73 -28.49
C LEU A 27 -22.03 12.04 -27.95
N VAL A 28 -23.02 12.63 -28.63
CA VAL A 28 -23.68 13.88 -28.18
C VAL A 28 -24.79 13.60 -27.16
N VAL A 29 -25.39 12.42 -27.16
CA VAL A 29 -26.44 12.05 -26.20
C VAL A 29 -25.86 11.60 -24.86
N PHE A 30 -24.61 11.07 -24.80
CA PHE A 30 -23.97 10.67 -23.54
C PHE A 30 -23.38 11.83 -22.72
N ALA A 31 -23.16 13.00 -23.34
CA ALA A 31 -22.69 14.21 -22.65
C ALA A 31 -23.80 15.01 -21.97
N ALA A 32 -25.09 14.66 -22.19
CA ALA A 32 -26.23 15.40 -21.65
C ALA A 32 -26.93 14.74 -20.47
N VAL A 33 -26.46 13.56 -20.01
CA VAL A 33 -27.03 12.85 -18.85
C VAL A 33 -25.98 12.68 -17.78
N MET A 34 -25.35 13.77 -17.35
CA MET A 34 -24.90 13.84 -15.96
C MET A 34 -26.17 13.96 -15.11
N PRO A 35 -26.44 13.08 -14.14
CA PRO A 35 -27.52 13.31 -13.20
C PRO A 35 -27.14 14.57 -12.43
N ARG A 36 -27.73 15.72 -12.83
CA ARG A 36 -27.85 16.84 -11.91
C ARG A 36 -28.62 16.25 -10.74
N ALA A 37 -27.97 16.15 -9.58
CA ALA A 37 -28.65 15.85 -8.34
C ALA A 37 -29.62 17.00 -8.06
N TYR A 38 -30.80 16.93 -8.68
CA TYR A 38 -31.90 17.80 -8.29
C TYR A 38 -32.26 17.39 -6.87
N ALA A 39 -32.17 18.31 -5.93
CA ALA A 39 -32.74 18.09 -4.61
C ALA A 39 -34.18 17.62 -4.83
N ALA A 40 -34.55 16.51 -4.21
CA ALA A 40 -35.86 15.93 -4.32
C ALA A 40 -36.93 17.01 -3.99
N VAL A 41 -38.06 16.96 -4.69
CA VAL A 41 -39.18 17.83 -4.37
C VAL A 41 -39.71 17.43 -2.99
N HIS A 42 -39.89 18.41 -2.10
CA HIS A 42 -40.45 18.12 -0.79
C HIS A 42 -41.93 17.72 -0.97
N PRO A 43 -42.41 16.63 -0.38
CA PRO A 43 -43.72 16.03 -0.65
C PRO A 43 -44.88 16.94 -0.23
N VAL A 44 -44.64 17.80 0.74
CA VAL A 44 -45.63 18.79 1.23
C VAL A 44 -45.12 20.18 0.87
N PRO A 45 -45.98 21.04 0.27
CA PRO A 45 -45.63 22.43 0.05
C PRO A 45 -45.34 23.16 1.37
N LEU A 46 -44.22 23.88 1.40
CA LEU A 46 -43.82 24.67 2.57
C LEU A 46 -43.78 26.15 2.21
N ASP A 47 -44.11 27.00 3.19
CA ASP A 47 -43.85 28.43 3.09
C ASP A 47 -42.32 28.68 3.11
N LYS A 48 -41.84 29.67 2.37
CA LYS A 48 -40.43 30.07 2.37
C LYS A 48 -39.92 30.42 3.77
N ASN A 49 -40.81 30.97 4.60
CA ASN A 49 -40.54 31.39 5.98
C ASN A 49 -41.12 30.40 7.02
N VAL A 50 -41.20 29.12 6.68
CA VAL A 50 -41.74 28.10 7.59
C VAL A 50 -41.02 28.12 8.94
N ASP A 51 -41.78 28.02 10.03
CA ASP A 51 -41.18 27.83 11.36
C ASP A 51 -40.47 26.49 11.42
N ALA A 52 -39.20 26.52 11.78
CA ALA A 52 -38.37 25.32 11.89
C ALA A 52 -38.95 24.24 12.83
N LYS A 53 -39.75 24.63 13.84
CA LYS A 53 -40.41 23.69 14.75
C LYS A 53 -41.42 22.78 14.05
N LYS A 54 -42.05 23.27 12.98
CA LYS A 54 -42.98 22.46 12.18
C LYS A 54 -42.35 21.32 11.43
N CYS A 55 -41.05 21.37 11.19
CA CYS A 55 -40.32 20.26 10.56
C CYS A 55 -40.40 18.97 11.40
N LEU A 56 -40.42 19.11 12.73
CA LEU A 56 -40.48 17.97 13.65
C LEU A 56 -41.86 17.31 13.69
N GLU A 57 -42.94 17.93 13.18
CA GLU A 57 -44.24 17.27 13.10
C GLU A 57 -44.22 16.04 12.19
N CYS A 58 -43.30 16.01 11.20
CA CYS A 58 -43.12 14.91 10.27
C CYS A 58 -41.73 14.25 10.37
N HIS A 59 -40.72 14.98 10.86
CA HIS A 59 -39.33 14.53 10.95
C HIS A 59 -38.85 14.34 12.41
N GLU A 60 -39.78 13.90 13.29
CA GLU A 60 -39.46 13.68 14.72
C GLU A 60 -38.33 12.64 14.93
N ASP A 61 -38.19 11.72 13.97
CA ASP A 61 -37.14 10.69 13.98
C ASP A 61 -35.73 11.29 14.01
N LYS A 62 -35.55 12.52 13.52
CA LYS A 62 -34.25 13.21 13.49
C LYS A 62 -33.74 13.64 14.88
N THR A 63 -34.53 13.45 15.92
CA THR A 63 -34.16 13.78 17.30
C THR A 63 -34.26 12.59 18.26
N LYS A 64 -34.59 11.38 17.78
CA LYS A 64 -34.94 10.24 18.66
C LYS A 64 -33.80 9.28 18.97
N GLY A 65 -32.61 9.41 18.39
CA GLY A 65 -31.47 8.55 18.69
C GLY A 65 -30.85 8.86 20.06
N LYS A 66 -30.06 7.92 20.57
CA LYS A 66 -29.34 8.05 21.86
C LYS A 66 -28.29 9.16 21.85
N SER A 67 -27.75 9.49 20.67
CA SER A 67 -26.73 10.52 20.46
C SER A 67 -27.27 11.53 19.45
N VAL A 68 -27.81 12.64 19.95
CA VAL A 68 -28.35 13.71 19.14
C VAL A 68 -27.29 14.78 18.93
N HIS A 69 -27.12 15.24 17.70
CA HIS A 69 -26.16 16.28 17.37
C HIS A 69 -26.58 17.62 18.01
N SER A 70 -25.65 18.26 18.72
CA SER A 70 -25.96 19.51 19.46
C SER A 70 -26.48 20.63 18.56
N ALA A 71 -26.06 20.67 17.29
CA ALA A 71 -26.56 21.64 16.31
C ALA A 71 -28.05 21.51 16.01
N MET A 72 -28.70 20.40 16.37
CA MET A 72 -30.17 20.27 16.28
C MET A 72 -30.88 21.31 17.14
N GLY A 73 -30.27 21.75 18.24
CA GLY A 73 -30.77 22.83 19.10
C GLY A 73 -30.79 24.22 18.45
N THR A 74 -29.99 24.42 17.39
CA THR A 74 -29.98 25.71 16.65
C THR A 74 -31.11 25.83 15.61
N GLY A 75 -31.85 24.73 15.39
CA GLY A 75 -32.97 24.64 14.45
C GLY A 75 -32.59 24.19 13.05
N CYS A 76 -33.57 23.57 12.37
CA CYS A 76 -33.37 22.94 11.07
C CYS A 76 -32.83 23.90 9.99
N LEU A 77 -33.29 25.15 10.01
CA LEU A 77 -32.94 26.17 9.01
C LEU A 77 -31.50 26.73 9.17
N SER A 78 -30.79 26.36 10.24
CA SER A 78 -29.37 26.67 10.37
C SER A 78 -28.52 25.89 9.35
N CYS A 79 -29.01 24.72 8.96
CA CYS A 79 -28.31 23.80 8.04
C CYS A 79 -29.06 23.64 6.72
N HIS A 80 -30.38 23.81 6.72
CA HIS A 80 -31.26 23.62 5.57
C HIS A 80 -31.88 24.95 5.08
N GLU A 81 -32.03 25.08 3.77
CA GLU A 81 -32.67 26.22 3.11
C GLU A 81 -33.92 25.71 2.39
N VAL A 82 -35.08 26.35 2.65
CA VAL A 82 -36.33 26.09 1.92
C VAL A 82 -36.38 26.98 0.70
N ARG A 83 -36.45 26.39 -0.48
CA ARG A 83 -36.61 27.09 -1.75
C ARG A 83 -37.95 26.76 -2.36
N VAL A 84 -38.75 27.81 -2.56
CA VAL A 84 -40.06 27.71 -3.19
C VAL A 84 -40.02 28.35 -4.58
N ASN A 85 -40.44 27.60 -5.59
CA ASN A 85 -40.61 28.08 -6.94
C ASN A 85 -42.00 27.65 -7.44
N LYS A 86 -42.96 28.61 -7.49
CA LYS A 86 -44.37 28.33 -7.67
C LYS A 86 -44.83 27.31 -6.62
N ASP A 87 -45.39 26.18 -7.04
CA ASP A 87 -45.93 25.12 -6.17
C ASP A 87 -44.90 24.05 -5.79
N VAL A 88 -43.63 24.24 -6.20
CA VAL A 88 -42.57 23.29 -5.96
C VAL A 88 -41.67 23.76 -4.82
N THR A 89 -41.69 23.02 -3.75
CA THR A 89 -40.77 23.20 -2.61
C THR A 89 -39.60 22.24 -2.69
N ARG A 90 -38.40 22.76 -2.40
CA ARG A 90 -37.16 21.95 -2.21
C ARG A 90 -36.47 22.37 -0.95
N VAL A 91 -35.98 21.40 -0.19
CA VAL A 91 -35.11 21.63 0.96
C VAL A 91 -33.70 21.24 0.57
N LYS A 92 -32.76 22.15 0.73
CA LYS A 92 -31.35 21.99 0.38
C LYS A 92 -30.49 22.29 1.59
N LEU A 93 -29.22 21.91 1.51
CA LEU A 93 -28.23 22.45 2.44
C LEU A 93 -27.94 23.91 2.13
N THR A 94 -27.62 24.69 3.16
CA THR A 94 -27.18 26.10 3.04
C THR A 94 -25.84 26.24 2.32
N THR A 95 -25.08 25.14 2.22
CA THR A 95 -23.80 25.08 1.52
C THR A 95 -23.84 24.15 0.30
N ALA A 96 -22.82 24.21 -0.55
CA ALA A 96 -22.74 23.40 -1.78
C ALA A 96 -22.52 21.91 -1.51
N THR A 97 -21.87 21.56 -0.41
CA THR A 97 -21.58 20.17 -0.02
C THR A 97 -21.80 19.95 1.47
N PRO A 98 -22.12 18.70 1.91
CA PRO A 98 -22.23 18.39 3.33
C PRO A 98 -20.94 18.72 4.11
N SER A 99 -19.77 18.36 3.60
CA SER A 99 -18.50 18.64 4.28
C SER A 99 -18.25 20.14 4.47
N ALA A 100 -18.61 20.99 3.49
CA ALA A 100 -18.51 22.43 3.62
C ALA A 100 -19.39 22.94 4.76
N LEU A 101 -20.59 22.38 4.92
CA LEU A 101 -21.49 22.73 6.03
C LEU A 101 -20.89 22.34 7.38
N CYS A 102 -20.41 21.11 7.52
CA CYS A 102 -19.81 20.62 8.77
C CYS A 102 -18.63 21.51 9.21
N LEU A 103 -17.79 21.90 8.25
CA LEU A 103 -16.57 22.69 8.49
C LEU A 103 -16.85 24.17 8.84
N THR A 104 -18.09 24.64 8.79
CA THR A 104 -18.44 25.99 9.31
C THR A 104 -18.32 26.05 10.83
N CYS A 105 -18.58 24.93 11.52
CA CYS A 105 -18.45 24.80 12.97
C CYS A 105 -17.24 23.94 13.40
N HIS A 106 -16.91 22.91 12.61
CA HIS A 106 -15.80 22.00 12.87
C HIS A 106 -14.55 22.41 12.06
N ALA A 107 -14.13 23.66 12.19
CA ALA A 107 -13.02 24.24 11.43
C ALA A 107 -11.68 23.50 11.69
N ASP A 108 -11.49 22.95 12.89
CA ASP A 108 -10.34 22.15 13.30
C ASP A 108 -10.20 20.84 12.51
N LYS A 109 -11.23 20.44 11.76
CA LYS A 109 -11.22 19.23 10.90
C LYS A 109 -10.91 19.53 9.42
N LYS A 110 -10.60 20.78 9.06
CA LYS A 110 -10.22 21.11 7.67
C LYS A 110 -8.89 20.46 7.30
N ALA A 111 -8.85 19.80 6.14
CA ALA A 111 -7.64 19.14 5.65
C ALA A 111 -6.43 20.08 5.53
N ALA A 112 -6.64 21.36 5.16
CA ALA A 112 -5.58 22.35 5.02
C ALA A 112 -4.93 22.74 6.36
N ASP A 113 -5.67 22.61 7.47
CA ASP A 113 -5.21 22.98 8.80
C ASP A 113 -4.59 21.80 9.56
N ILE A 114 -4.68 20.60 8.96
CA ILE A 114 -4.16 19.37 9.53
C ILE A 114 -2.70 19.17 9.12
N LYS A 115 -1.80 19.16 10.09
CA LYS A 115 -0.39 18.82 9.90
C LYS A 115 -0.18 17.36 10.30
N GLY A 116 0.43 16.55 9.40
CA GLY A 116 0.77 15.17 9.68
C GLY A 116 -0.14 14.13 9.01
N THR A 117 -0.19 12.93 9.59
CA THR A 117 -0.95 11.80 9.04
C THR A 117 -2.44 12.00 9.24
N VAL A 118 -3.19 11.86 8.16
CA VAL A 118 -4.65 12.03 8.12
C VAL A 118 -5.30 10.74 7.69
N HIS A 119 -6.39 10.33 8.37
CA HIS A 119 -7.28 9.29 7.87
C HIS A 119 -8.11 9.89 6.72
N PRO A 120 -7.91 9.47 5.44
CA PRO A 120 -8.48 10.18 4.30
C PRO A 120 -9.99 10.38 4.33
N PRO A 121 -10.82 9.39 4.74
CA PRO A 121 -12.27 9.59 4.87
C PRO A 121 -12.65 10.69 5.87
N ALA A 122 -11.89 10.85 6.96
CA ALA A 122 -12.20 11.81 8.01
C ALA A 122 -12.19 13.30 7.56
N VAL A 123 -11.55 13.59 6.42
CA VAL A 123 -11.46 14.94 5.88
C VAL A 123 -12.24 15.15 4.57
N ARG A 124 -12.79 14.08 4.00
CA ARG A 124 -13.46 14.12 2.70
C ARG A 124 -14.96 13.81 2.76
N ASP A 125 -15.34 12.89 3.63
CA ASP A 125 -16.69 12.33 3.68
C ASP A 125 -17.16 12.14 5.13
N CYS A 126 -17.66 13.22 5.71
CA CYS A 126 -18.20 13.20 7.08
C CYS A 126 -19.40 12.24 7.19
N LEU A 127 -20.28 12.22 6.17
CA LEU A 127 -21.50 11.43 6.19
C LEU A 127 -21.30 9.93 5.97
N GLY A 128 -20.13 9.53 5.47
CA GLY A 128 -19.76 8.12 5.41
C GLY A 128 -19.62 7.47 6.78
N CYS A 129 -19.40 8.29 7.83
CA CYS A 129 -19.21 7.83 9.20
C CYS A 129 -20.25 8.38 10.17
N HIS A 130 -20.77 9.59 9.98
CA HIS A 130 -21.66 10.29 10.92
C HIS A 130 -23.05 10.56 10.31
N ASP A 131 -24.08 10.38 11.14
CA ASP A 131 -25.40 10.95 10.88
C ASP A 131 -25.41 12.39 11.42
N PRO A 132 -25.75 13.40 10.61
CA PRO A 132 -25.68 14.80 11.03
C PRO A 132 -26.80 15.19 12.02
N HIS A 133 -27.79 14.34 12.23
CA HIS A 133 -28.93 14.62 13.10
C HIS A 133 -28.87 13.81 14.39
N THR A 134 -28.91 12.48 14.29
CA THR A 134 -29.00 11.59 15.44
C THR A 134 -28.59 10.17 15.08
N SER A 135 -28.10 9.43 16.07
CA SER A 135 -27.78 8.02 15.94
C SER A 135 -27.91 7.32 17.30
N ASP A 136 -28.07 6.01 17.31
CA ASP A 136 -27.97 5.20 18.51
C ASP A 136 -26.55 4.95 18.97
N ASN A 137 -25.57 5.33 18.14
CA ASN A 137 -24.15 5.15 18.42
C ASN A 137 -23.50 6.44 18.93
N LYS A 138 -22.47 6.29 19.76
CA LYS A 138 -21.66 7.40 20.26
C LYS A 138 -21.13 8.27 19.11
N ASN A 139 -21.06 9.57 19.33
CA ASN A 139 -20.59 10.55 18.35
C ASN A 139 -21.38 10.55 17.03
N GLN A 140 -22.67 10.21 17.06
CA GLN A 140 -23.55 10.12 15.88
C GLN A 140 -22.99 9.20 14.78
N LEU A 141 -22.23 8.14 15.13
CA LEU A 141 -21.77 7.18 14.13
C LEU A 141 -22.94 6.43 13.51
N VAL A 142 -22.94 6.27 12.18
CA VAL A 142 -24.00 5.53 11.46
C VAL A 142 -24.01 4.03 11.79
N LYS A 143 -22.90 3.50 12.27
CA LYS A 143 -22.73 2.16 12.81
C LYS A 143 -21.77 2.20 13.99
N PRO A 144 -21.80 1.23 14.92
CA PRO A 144 -20.81 1.18 15.99
C PRO A 144 -19.39 0.91 15.44
N ALA A 145 -18.38 1.26 16.23
CA ALA A 145 -16.98 0.90 15.96
C ALA A 145 -16.62 -0.52 16.43
N SER A 146 -17.60 -1.25 17.00
CA SER A 146 -17.50 -2.62 17.53
C SER A 146 -18.43 -3.57 16.78
N GLY A 147 -18.36 -4.87 17.12
CA GLY A 147 -19.21 -5.89 16.50
C GLY A 147 -18.58 -6.58 15.29
N GLY A 148 -19.36 -7.44 14.65
CA GLY A 148 -18.94 -8.22 13.48
C GLY A 148 -18.78 -7.40 12.20
N GLU A 149 -18.38 -8.06 11.10
CA GLU A 149 -18.08 -7.39 9.83
C GLU A 149 -19.25 -6.57 9.29
N LYS A 150 -20.49 -7.03 9.47
CA LYS A 150 -21.67 -6.36 8.93
C LYS A 150 -22.10 -5.15 9.77
N GLU A 151 -21.89 -5.22 11.06
CA GLU A 151 -22.32 -4.20 12.03
C GLU A 151 -21.28 -3.11 12.23
N ASN A 152 -20.00 -3.42 12.08
CA ASN A 152 -18.89 -2.52 12.40
C ASN A 152 -18.63 -1.51 11.28
N LEU A 153 -18.60 -0.23 11.65
CA LEU A 153 -18.34 0.88 10.70
C LEU A 153 -16.99 0.76 10.00
N CYS A 154 -15.94 0.46 10.74
CA CYS A 154 -14.57 0.43 10.23
C CYS A 154 -14.37 -0.71 9.21
N LEU A 155 -15.04 -1.84 9.42
CA LEU A 155 -14.95 -3.02 8.57
C LEU A 155 -15.67 -2.86 7.22
N ASN A 156 -16.44 -1.79 7.00
CA ASN A 156 -16.93 -1.49 5.66
C ASN A 156 -15.78 -1.28 4.65
N CYS A 157 -14.64 -0.77 5.12
CA CYS A 157 -13.45 -0.49 4.29
C CYS A 157 -12.25 -1.37 4.69
N HIS A 158 -12.04 -1.62 5.97
CA HIS A 158 -10.90 -2.39 6.51
C HIS A 158 -11.22 -3.90 6.58
N LYS A 159 -11.58 -4.48 5.44
CA LYS A 159 -12.01 -5.90 5.35
C LYS A 159 -10.87 -6.90 5.49
N THR A 160 -9.66 -6.50 5.19
CA THR A 160 -8.47 -7.37 5.24
C THR A 160 -7.74 -7.21 6.57
N GLY A 161 -7.22 -8.31 7.09
CA GLY A 161 -6.39 -8.30 8.30
C GLY A 161 -7.12 -8.64 9.59
N LEU A 162 -8.43 -8.92 9.55
CA LEU A 162 -9.20 -9.37 10.72
C LEU A 162 -9.79 -10.78 10.59
N ASN A 163 -9.44 -11.50 9.52
CA ASN A 163 -9.83 -12.91 9.36
C ASN A 163 -8.84 -13.80 10.10
N VAL A 164 -9.20 -14.25 11.29
CA VAL A 164 -8.37 -15.15 12.10
C VAL A 164 -8.28 -16.51 11.41
N PRO A 165 -7.07 -17.03 11.12
CA PRO A 165 -6.92 -18.40 10.68
C PRO A 165 -7.50 -19.38 11.70
N GLU A 166 -7.96 -20.53 11.28
CA GLU A 166 -8.64 -21.53 12.11
C GLU A 166 -7.86 -21.91 13.38
N LYS A 167 -6.54 -21.90 13.33
CA LYS A 167 -5.65 -22.17 14.47
C LYS A 167 -4.98 -20.92 15.06
N GLY A 168 -5.43 -19.74 14.64
CA GLY A 168 -4.84 -18.47 15.06
C GLY A 168 -5.36 -17.96 16.40
N SER A 169 -4.87 -16.79 16.77
CA SER A 169 -5.34 -16.04 17.93
C SER A 169 -5.88 -14.66 17.51
N ARG A 170 -6.92 -14.23 18.21
CA ARG A 170 -7.57 -12.93 18.02
C ARG A 170 -7.49 -12.16 19.33
N HIS A 171 -7.17 -10.88 19.28
CA HIS A 171 -7.12 -10.04 20.47
C HIS A 171 -8.55 -9.76 20.96
N ALA A 172 -8.85 -10.09 22.20
CA ALA A 172 -10.17 -9.91 22.77
C ALA A 172 -10.61 -8.43 22.81
N ALA A 173 -9.66 -7.49 22.90
CA ALA A 173 -9.94 -6.06 22.85
C ALA A 173 -10.66 -5.58 21.57
N LEU A 174 -10.61 -6.36 20.48
CA LEU A 174 -11.38 -6.07 19.27
C LEU A 174 -12.89 -6.05 19.50
N ASP A 175 -13.39 -6.75 20.53
CA ASP A 175 -14.80 -6.76 20.88
C ASP A 175 -15.23 -5.47 21.61
N MET A 176 -14.27 -4.72 22.16
CA MET A 176 -14.51 -3.43 22.82
C MET A 176 -14.74 -2.29 21.84
N GLY A 177 -14.31 -2.47 20.57
CA GLY A 177 -14.41 -1.48 19.50
C GLY A 177 -13.07 -0.92 19.05
N CYS A 178 -12.99 -0.61 17.76
CA CYS A 178 -11.75 -0.08 17.14
C CYS A 178 -11.34 1.28 17.76
N ASP A 179 -12.32 2.09 18.16
CA ASP A 179 -12.14 3.40 18.77
C ASP A 179 -11.61 3.36 20.22
N THR A 180 -11.48 2.18 20.81
CA THR A 180 -10.77 1.99 22.09
C THR A 180 -9.28 2.28 21.94
N CYS A 181 -8.70 1.91 20.81
CA CYS A 181 -7.28 2.05 20.52
C CYS A 181 -6.98 3.11 19.46
N HIS A 182 -7.93 3.39 18.55
CA HIS A 182 -7.73 4.27 17.40
C HIS A 182 -8.55 5.56 17.48
N VAL A 183 -7.97 6.68 17.02
CA VAL A 183 -8.61 8.00 16.92
C VAL A 183 -8.51 8.51 15.48
N THR A 184 -9.56 8.33 14.69
CA THR A 184 -9.57 8.62 13.24
C THR A 184 -9.35 10.08 12.87
N HIS A 185 -9.68 11.03 13.76
CA HIS A 185 -9.47 12.47 13.57
C HIS A 185 -8.17 12.97 14.19
N LYS A 186 -7.37 12.08 14.79
CA LYS A 186 -6.08 12.45 15.35
C LYS A 186 -5.12 12.77 14.23
N THR A 187 -4.35 13.83 14.43
CA THR A 187 -3.33 14.29 13.53
C THR A 187 -2.11 14.66 14.35
N GLY A 188 -0.93 14.26 13.86
CA GLY A 188 0.32 14.60 14.46
C GLY A 188 1.36 14.88 13.38
N ALA A 189 2.20 15.88 13.59
CA ALA A 189 3.23 16.27 12.64
C ALA A 189 4.40 15.27 12.59
N GLU A 190 4.63 14.57 13.70
CA GLU A 190 5.75 13.64 13.84
C GLU A 190 5.43 12.25 13.31
N PRO A 191 6.36 11.55 12.65
CA PRO A 191 6.18 10.20 12.12
C PRO A 191 6.24 9.13 13.22
N THR A 192 5.56 9.35 14.34
CA THR A 192 5.48 8.39 15.44
C THR A 192 4.53 7.25 15.12
N GLN A 193 4.69 6.11 15.81
CA GLN A 193 3.75 4.98 15.72
C GLN A 193 2.31 5.43 16.00
N GLU A 194 2.13 6.29 17.02
CA GLU A 194 0.85 6.83 17.42
C GLU A 194 0.17 7.61 16.29
N ASN A 195 0.89 8.47 15.61
CA ASN A 195 0.35 9.27 14.51
C ASN A 195 0.12 8.43 13.26
N ARG A 196 1.06 7.56 12.92
CA ARG A 196 0.99 6.70 11.73
C ARG A 196 -0.23 5.76 11.74
N PHE A 197 -0.58 5.24 12.90
CA PHE A 197 -1.68 4.29 13.06
C PHE A 197 -2.91 4.90 13.75
N HIS A 198 -2.93 6.23 13.93
CA HIS A 198 -4.03 6.94 14.62
C HIS A 198 -4.35 6.34 16.00
N LEU A 199 -3.32 6.04 16.80
CA LEU A 199 -3.50 5.45 18.13
C LEU A 199 -3.80 6.52 19.17
N THR A 200 -4.52 6.12 20.23
CA THR A 200 -4.74 6.97 21.41
C THR A 200 -3.44 7.22 22.17
N LYS A 201 -2.54 6.23 22.19
CA LYS A 201 -1.20 6.24 22.79
C LYS A 201 -0.27 5.34 21.98
N SER A 202 1.03 5.56 22.03
CA SER A 202 2.02 4.62 21.50
C SER A 202 2.18 3.39 22.40
N ALA A 203 2.63 2.26 21.83
CA ALA A 203 3.12 1.14 22.61
C ALA A 203 4.43 1.52 23.35
N PRO A 204 4.71 1.01 24.56
CA PRO A 204 3.90 0.04 25.31
C PRO A 204 2.74 0.65 26.10
N ALA A 205 2.68 1.99 26.26
CA ALA A 205 1.72 2.66 27.14
C ALA A 205 0.27 2.28 26.82
N LEU A 206 -0.09 2.14 25.53
CA LEU A 206 -1.42 1.71 25.10
C LEU A 206 -1.76 0.31 25.60
N CYS A 207 -0.81 -0.60 25.53
CA CYS A 207 -1.01 -1.99 25.95
C CYS A 207 -1.15 -2.11 27.48
N LEU A 208 -0.32 -1.33 28.20
CA LEU A 208 -0.27 -1.34 29.66
C LEU A 208 -1.47 -0.67 30.33
N ASP A 209 -2.36 -0.02 29.58
CA ASP A 209 -3.66 0.43 30.14
C ASP A 209 -4.54 -0.75 30.58
N CYS A 210 -4.32 -1.95 30.01
CA CYS A 210 -5.09 -3.16 30.31
C CYS A 210 -4.21 -4.33 30.77
N HIS A 211 -2.95 -4.39 30.34
CA HIS A 211 -2.01 -5.46 30.70
C HIS A 211 -1.07 -4.99 31.83
N ASP A 212 -1.30 -5.47 33.06
CA ASP A 212 -0.39 -5.12 34.16
C ASP A 212 0.97 -5.79 33.98
N ALA A 213 2.02 -4.97 33.82
CA ALA A 213 3.38 -5.47 33.70
C ALA A 213 3.87 -6.27 34.91
N LYS A 214 3.22 -6.14 36.06
CA LYS A 214 3.51 -6.91 37.29
C LYS A 214 2.75 -8.21 37.38
N ASP A 215 1.83 -8.48 36.44
CA ASP A 215 1.09 -9.75 36.44
C ASP A 215 2.04 -10.95 36.37
N ALA A 216 1.89 -11.90 37.28
CA ALA A 216 2.77 -13.04 37.42
C ALA A 216 2.78 -13.94 36.17
N SER A 217 1.66 -14.02 35.45
CA SER A 217 1.57 -14.81 34.22
C SER A 217 2.31 -14.13 33.06
N LEU A 218 2.26 -12.81 32.97
CA LEU A 218 3.04 -12.05 31.99
C LEU A 218 4.53 -12.10 32.31
N GLN A 219 4.92 -11.93 33.57
CA GLN A 219 6.31 -12.09 34.00
C GLN A 219 6.86 -13.47 33.65
N LYS A 220 6.10 -14.53 33.94
CA LYS A 220 6.47 -15.90 33.58
C LYS A 220 6.56 -16.09 32.06
N ALA A 221 5.61 -15.52 31.29
CA ALA A 221 5.60 -15.62 29.83
C ALA A 221 6.85 -14.97 29.20
N HIS A 222 7.35 -13.88 29.80
CA HIS A 222 8.55 -13.16 29.39
C HIS A 222 9.81 -13.58 30.16
N GLN A 223 9.76 -14.71 30.90
CA GLN A 223 10.90 -15.29 31.59
C GLN A 223 11.61 -14.36 32.58
N GLY A 224 10.82 -13.47 33.21
CA GLY A 224 11.36 -12.47 34.15
C GLY A 224 12.21 -11.36 33.50
N GLN A 225 12.29 -11.34 32.19
CA GLN A 225 12.97 -10.25 31.48
C GLN A 225 12.14 -8.96 31.53
N PRO A 226 12.75 -7.78 31.64
CA PRO A 226 12.04 -6.51 31.65
C PRO A 226 11.43 -6.22 30.26
N PHE A 227 10.12 -6.17 30.18
CA PHE A 227 9.39 -5.92 28.91
C PHE A 227 8.50 -4.66 28.96
N ALA A 228 8.31 -4.07 30.13
CA ALA A 228 7.38 -2.95 30.32
C ALA A 228 7.74 -1.68 29.51
N THR A 229 8.97 -1.55 29.08
CA THR A 229 9.46 -0.46 28.21
C THR A 229 9.62 -0.86 26.76
N SER A 230 9.36 -2.13 26.42
CA SER A 230 9.55 -2.66 25.07
C SER A 230 8.32 -2.40 24.20
N ASN A 231 8.53 -2.22 22.92
CA ASN A 231 7.43 -2.12 21.95
C ASN A 231 6.79 -3.51 21.74
N CYS A 232 5.66 -3.76 22.35
CA CYS A 232 4.96 -5.04 22.32
C CYS A 232 4.69 -5.52 20.88
N THR A 233 4.46 -4.59 19.94
CA THR A 233 4.12 -4.91 18.55
C THR A 233 5.30 -5.41 17.71
N GLU A 234 6.49 -5.43 18.24
CA GLU A 234 7.64 -6.09 17.60
C GLU A 234 7.51 -7.62 17.59
N CYS A 235 6.86 -8.16 18.65
CA CYS A 235 6.66 -9.60 18.78
C CYS A 235 5.19 -10.02 18.65
N HIS A 236 4.25 -9.15 19.04
CA HIS A 236 2.83 -9.42 19.02
C HIS A 236 2.09 -8.64 17.95
N ASP A 237 1.13 -9.27 17.26
CA ASP A 237 0.17 -8.56 16.44
C ASP A 237 -0.96 -8.02 17.33
N ALA A 238 -1.22 -6.72 17.21
CA ALA A 238 -2.22 -6.07 18.06
C ALA A 238 -3.66 -6.51 17.77
N HIS A 239 -3.93 -7.11 16.63
CA HIS A 239 -5.28 -7.49 16.22
C HIS A 239 -5.48 -9.00 16.23
N GLN A 240 -4.67 -9.72 15.48
CA GLN A 240 -4.77 -11.16 15.29
C GLN A 240 -3.50 -11.74 14.69
N SER A 241 -3.29 -13.03 14.88
CA SER A 241 -2.14 -13.74 14.31
C SER A 241 -2.52 -15.18 13.97
N ALA A 242 -1.81 -15.77 13.02
CA ALA A 242 -1.86 -17.22 12.78
C ALA A 242 -1.20 -18.04 13.89
N SER A 243 -0.41 -17.39 14.76
CA SER A 243 0.30 -18.01 15.86
C SER A 243 -0.44 -17.83 17.20
N PRO A 244 -0.26 -18.72 18.18
CA PRO A 244 -0.78 -18.54 19.52
C PRO A 244 -0.24 -17.26 20.18
N LYS A 245 -1.02 -16.70 21.13
CA LYS A 245 -0.63 -15.52 21.92
C LYS A 245 -0.34 -14.27 21.07
N LEU A 246 -0.96 -14.17 19.91
CA LEU A 246 -0.76 -13.06 18.98
C LEU A 246 0.69 -12.91 18.51
N MET A 247 1.50 -13.96 18.58
CA MET A 247 2.88 -13.88 18.11
C MET A 247 2.93 -13.60 16.60
N THR A 248 3.86 -12.76 16.17
CA THR A 248 4.09 -12.48 14.75
C THR A 248 4.51 -13.74 13.99
N LYS A 249 4.29 -13.76 12.67
CA LYS A 249 4.37 -14.96 11.85
C LYS A 249 5.76 -15.60 11.82
N PHE A 250 6.80 -14.78 11.75
CA PHE A 250 8.17 -15.26 11.62
C PHE A 250 8.87 -15.10 12.96
N GLN A 251 9.28 -16.21 13.56
CA GLN A 251 9.98 -16.22 14.83
C GLN A 251 11.40 -16.74 14.64
N HIS A 252 12.36 -16.18 15.35
CA HIS A 252 13.73 -16.67 15.36
C HIS A 252 13.75 -18.05 16.02
N PRO A 253 14.39 -19.07 15.44
CA PRO A 253 14.32 -20.42 15.97
C PRO A 253 14.69 -20.57 17.47
N PRO A 254 15.76 -19.93 18.01
CA PRO A 254 16.04 -19.96 19.45
C PRO A 254 14.91 -19.31 20.28
N PHE A 255 14.30 -18.26 19.79
CA PHE A 255 13.18 -17.61 20.47
C PHE A 255 11.90 -18.48 20.44
N GLU A 256 11.60 -19.09 19.31
CA GLU A 256 10.47 -20.04 19.17
C GLU A 256 10.65 -21.24 20.09
N ALA A 257 11.88 -21.77 20.20
CA ALA A 257 12.26 -22.85 21.10
C ALA A 257 12.36 -22.44 22.58
N ARG A 258 12.20 -21.12 22.87
CA ARG A 258 12.35 -20.53 24.22
C ARG A 258 13.72 -20.76 24.85
N SER A 259 14.76 -20.87 24.05
CA SER A 259 16.16 -21.01 24.48
C SER A 259 16.77 -19.62 24.73
N CYS A 260 16.18 -18.89 25.66
CA CYS A 260 16.50 -17.48 25.92
C CYS A 260 17.92 -17.31 26.42
N GLU A 261 18.42 -18.28 27.16
CA GLU A 261 19.77 -18.32 27.75
C GLU A 261 20.90 -18.40 26.71
N MET A 262 20.59 -18.75 25.49
CA MET A 262 21.59 -18.72 24.41
C MET A 262 22.08 -17.29 24.14
N CYS A 263 21.23 -16.31 24.37
CA CYS A 263 21.53 -14.89 24.08
C CYS A 263 21.45 -14.03 25.34
N HIS A 264 20.62 -14.39 26.33
CA HIS A 264 20.37 -13.60 27.52
C HIS A 264 20.96 -14.22 28.76
N ALA A 265 21.69 -13.41 29.52
CA ALA A 265 22.00 -13.70 30.92
C ALA A 265 20.82 -13.23 31.82
N PRO A 266 20.75 -13.65 33.09
CA PRO A 266 19.76 -13.14 34.03
C PRO A 266 19.75 -11.60 34.05
N ALA A 267 18.55 -11.02 34.03
CA ALA A 267 18.40 -9.55 34.09
C ALA A 267 19.06 -9.00 35.37
N LYS A 268 19.75 -7.88 35.24
CA LYS A 268 20.41 -7.20 36.36
C LYS A 268 19.90 -5.76 36.49
N ASP A 269 19.50 -5.38 37.67
CA ASP A 269 19.00 -4.03 37.98
C ASP A 269 17.85 -3.58 37.03
N GLY A 270 16.96 -4.53 36.69
CA GLY A 270 15.84 -4.27 35.77
C GLY A 270 16.26 -4.05 34.31
N LYS A 271 17.50 -4.40 33.96
CA LYS A 271 18.03 -4.26 32.59
C LYS A 271 18.28 -5.64 31.95
N ILE A 272 18.03 -5.70 30.65
CA ILE A 272 18.41 -6.85 29.83
C ILE A 272 19.94 -6.96 29.79
N VAL A 273 20.44 -8.17 30.00
CA VAL A 273 21.87 -8.49 29.93
C VAL A 273 22.06 -9.55 28.86
N LEU A 274 22.96 -9.33 27.92
CA LEU A 274 23.33 -10.32 26.92
C LEU A 274 24.51 -11.17 27.41
N THR A 275 24.61 -12.40 26.90
CA THR A 275 25.74 -13.31 27.18
C THR A 275 27.04 -12.79 26.59
N GLN A 276 26.98 -11.90 25.58
CA GLN A 276 28.14 -11.18 25.04
C GLN A 276 27.78 -9.68 24.94
N THR A 277 28.76 -8.82 25.20
CA THR A 277 28.56 -7.34 25.13
C THR A 277 28.50 -6.83 23.71
N ASP A 278 29.15 -7.49 22.76
CA ASP A 278 29.10 -7.20 21.34
C ASP A 278 27.97 -7.99 20.71
N THR A 279 26.88 -7.31 20.35
CA THR A 279 25.69 -7.91 19.75
C THR A 279 25.98 -8.56 18.40
N LYS A 280 26.87 -7.96 17.58
CA LYS A 280 27.27 -8.53 16.30
C LYS A 280 28.03 -9.83 16.51
N ALA A 281 29.01 -9.86 17.43
CA ALA A 281 29.74 -11.07 17.75
C ALA A 281 28.79 -12.18 18.26
N LEU A 282 27.81 -11.84 19.10
CA LEU A 282 26.76 -12.77 19.55
C LEU A 282 26.03 -13.41 18.39
N CYS A 283 25.55 -12.60 17.44
CA CYS A 283 24.83 -13.11 16.27
C CYS A 283 25.71 -14.02 15.39
N LEU A 284 26.97 -13.63 15.19
CA LEU A 284 27.92 -14.36 14.33
C LEU A 284 28.38 -15.71 14.92
N THR A 285 28.07 -16.01 16.18
CA THR A 285 28.35 -17.37 16.75
C THR A 285 27.56 -18.45 15.99
N CYS A 286 26.39 -18.09 15.40
CA CYS A 286 25.58 -19.01 14.62
C CYS A 286 25.45 -18.58 13.14
N HIS A 287 25.61 -17.29 12.84
CA HIS A 287 25.47 -16.70 11.50
C HIS A 287 26.85 -16.34 10.90
N ASP A 288 27.84 -17.23 11.03
CA ASP A 288 29.20 -17.01 10.53
C ASP A 288 29.25 -16.83 9.00
N ASP A 289 28.31 -17.43 8.28
CA ASP A 289 28.13 -17.24 6.84
C ASP A 289 27.82 -15.78 6.47
N LYS A 290 27.08 -15.08 7.31
CA LYS A 290 26.79 -13.64 7.12
C LYS A 290 28.01 -12.78 7.43
N GLY A 291 28.79 -13.15 8.46
CA GLY A 291 30.08 -12.49 8.73
C GLY A 291 31.01 -12.60 7.53
N LYS A 292 31.18 -13.80 6.99
CA LYS A 292 32.01 -14.06 5.80
C LYS A 292 31.49 -13.28 4.57
N GLN A 293 30.19 -13.19 4.39
CA GLN A 293 29.58 -12.41 3.28
C GLN A 293 29.89 -10.92 3.42
N ILE A 294 29.74 -10.35 4.63
CA ILE A 294 29.97 -8.93 4.91
C ILE A 294 31.45 -8.58 4.69
N ASP A 295 32.34 -9.37 5.30
CA ASP A 295 33.78 -9.11 5.27
C ASP A 295 34.42 -9.38 3.89
N GLY A 296 33.87 -10.32 3.12
CA GLY A 296 34.33 -10.69 1.78
C GLY A 296 33.70 -9.89 0.64
N ALA A 297 32.75 -8.97 0.93
CA ALA A 297 32.04 -8.24 -0.09
C ALA A 297 32.96 -7.26 -0.84
N LYS A 298 32.99 -7.31 -2.18
CA LYS A 298 33.70 -6.33 -3.01
C LYS A 298 33.09 -4.94 -2.92
N VAL A 299 31.78 -4.88 -2.77
CA VAL A 299 31.01 -3.66 -2.52
C VAL A 299 30.37 -3.82 -1.14
N PRO A 300 30.95 -3.23 -0.09
CA PRO A 300 30.39 -3.31 1.25
C PRO A 300 29.14 -2.45 1.39
N HIS A 301 28.19 -2.89 2.23
CA HIS A 301 27.11 -2.05 2.72
C HIS A 301 27.49 -1.53 4.11
N PRO A 302 27.71 -0.22 4.31
CA PRO A 302 28.16 0.31 5.60
C PRO A 302 27.20 -0.06 6.75
N GLY A 303 25.89 -0.08 6.52
CA GLY A 303 24.90 -0.50 7.51
C GLY A 303 25.06 -1.92 8.00
N ALA A 304 25.56 -2.85 7.16
CA ALA A 304 25.81 -4.23 7.55
C ALA A 304 27.07 -4.40 8.40
N ALA A 305 27.96 -3.40 8.42
CA ALA A 305 29.13 -3.39 9.31
C ALA A 305 28.75 -3.06 10.76
N GLY A 306 27.61 -2.42 11.00
CA GLY A 306 27.07 -2.05 12.31
C GLY A 306 26.41 -3.19 13.07
N ASP A 307 25.52 -2.82 13.99
CA ASP A 307 24.76 -3.77 14.80
C ASP A 307 23.66 -4.44 13.95
N CYS A 308 23.59 -5.78 14.01
CA CYS A 308 22.57 -6.55 13.30
C CYS A 308 21.16 -6.14 13.73
N THR A 309 20.99 -5.73 14.98
CA THR A 309 19.71 -5.29 15.52
C THR A 309 19.27 -3.90 15.08
N ASP A 310 20.10 -3.15 14.36
CA ASP A 310 19.64 -1.92 13.70
C ASP A 310 18.58 -2.22 12.64
N CYS A 311 18.71 -3.34 11.97
CA CYS A 311 17.80 -3.78 10.90
C CYS A 311 16.92 -4.97 11.31
N HIS A 312 17.43 -5.90 12.11
CA HIS A 312 16.77 -7.16 12.45
C HIS A 312 16.18 -7.17 13.86
N SER A 313 15.01 -7.79 14.01
CA SER A 313 14.46 -8.20 15.31
C SER A 313 15.03 -9.58 15.66
N PRO A 314 15.73 -9.73 16.79
CA PRO A 314 16.30 -11.02 17.16
C PRO A 314 15.25 -12.02 17.66
N HIS A 315 14.02 -11.61 17.88
CA HIS A 315 12.95 -12.44 18.43
C HIS A 315 11.92 -12.85 17.37
N ALA A 316 11.21 -11.87 16.79
CA ALA A 316 10.12 -12.15 15.87
C ALA A 316 9.85 -10.96 14.94
N SER A 317 9.20 -11.21 13.80
CA SER A 317 8.83 -10.19 12.84
C SER A 317 7.58 -10.59 12.05
N LYS A 318 6.95 -9.63 11.40
CA LYS A 318 5.89 -9.85 10.41
C LYS A 318 6.43 -10.28 9.05
N GLU A 319 7.71 -10.08 8.81
CA GLU A 319 8.39 -10.30 7.55
C GLU A 319 9.44 -11.42 7.64
N PRO A 320 9.65 -12.19 6.56
CA PRO A 320 10.70 -13.19 6.52
C PRO A 320 12.09 -12.55 6.63
N GLY A 321 13.03 -13.24 7.27
CA GLY A 321 14.37 -12.70 7.55
C GLY A 321 14.40 -11.72 8.72
N LEU A 322 13.29 -11.59 9.43
CA LEU A 322 13.15 -10.85 10.69
C LEU A 322 13.54 -9.37 10.65
N PRO A 323 13.23 -8.57 9.63
CA PRO A 323 13.46 -7.14 9.71
C PRO A 323 12.51 -6.51 10.76
N LYS A 324 12.96 -5.41 11.40
CA LYS A 324 12.15 -4.67 12.40
C LYS A 324 10.89 -4.03 11.80
N THR A 325 10.96 -3.67 10.52
CA THR A 325 9.84 -3.10 9.75
C THR A 325 9.75 -3.78 8.40
N ASN A 326 8.76 -3.41 7.58
CA ASN A 326 8.67 -3.97 6.23
C ASN A 326 9.93 -3.67 5.40
N GLY A 327 10.18 -4.51 4.38
CA GLY A 327 11.41 -4.50 3.60
C GLY A 327 11.72 -3.21 2.82
N VAL A 328 10.76 -2.29 2.71
CA VAL A 328 10.98 -0.94 2.13
C VAL A 328 11.28 0.06 3.24
N ALA A 329 10.44 0.11 4.27
CA ALA A 329 10.59 1.10 5.35
C ALA A 329 11.91 0.98 6.12
N ILE A 330 12.45 -0.25 6.26
CA ILE A 330 13.74 -0.44 6.94
C ILE A 330 14.88 0.26 6.19
N CYS A 331 14.84 0.25 4.87
CA CYS A 331 15.85 0.90 4.03
C CYS A 331 15.68 2.42 4.01
N LEU A 332 14.43 2.90 3.88
CA LEU A 332 14.13 4.32 3.83
C LEU A 332 14.44 5.06 5.15
N GLY A 333 14.61 4.34 6.26
CA GLY A 333 15.09 4.93 7.52
C GLY A 333 16.47 5.62 7.39
N CYS A 334 17.31 5.19 6.44
CA CYS A 334 18.59 5.80 6.14
C CYS A 334 18.66 6.38 4.71
N HIS A 335 18.00 5.74 3.74
CA HIS A 335 17.96 6.16 2.34
C HIS A 335 16.79 7.13 2.10
N THR A 336 16.78 8.26 2.82
CA THR A 336 15.69 9.25 2.76
C THR A 336 15.57 9.96 1.42
N ASP A 337 16.65 10.03 0.64
CA ASP A 337 16.66 10.54 -0.74
C ASP A 337 15.76 9.73 -1.69
N LEU A 338 15.49 8.48 -1.35
CA LEU A 338 14.58 7.62 -2.10
C LEU A 338 13.09 7.83 -1.76
N GLU A 339 12.75 8.55 -0.69
CA GLU A 339 11.36 8.84 -0.36
C GLU A 339 10.65 9.62 -1.49
N ASP A 340 11.36 10.53 -2.15
CA ASP A 340 10.81 11.27 -3.28
C ASP A 340 10.50 10.38 -4.49
N GLN A 341 11.15 9.23 -4.61
CA GLN A 341 10.80 8.24 -5.62
C GLN A 341 9.38 7.69 -5.40
N GLY A 342 8.95 7.54 -4.15
CA GLY A 342 7.60 7.12 -3.77
C GLY A 342 6.50 8.14 -4.11
N LYS A 343 6.83 9.38 -4.43
CA LYS A 343 5.89 10.45 -4.79
C LYS A 343 5.62 10.52 -6.30
N LYS A 344 6.40 9.83 -7.13
CA LYS A 344 6.23 9.83 -8.59
C LYS A 344 4.98 9.08 -9.03
N ALA A 345 4.52 9.36 -10.26
CA ALA A 345 3.24 8.85 -10.75
C ALA A 345 3.26 7.33 -11.04
N PHE A 346 4.39 6.78 -11.46
CA PHE A 346 4.54 5.38 -11.83
C PHE A 346 5.66 4.73 -11.03
N HIS A 347 5.36 3.60 -10.39
CA HIS A 347 6.28 2.86 -9.55
C HIS A 347 6.61 1.51 -10.16
N HIS A 348 7.88 1.12 -10.08
CA HIS A 348 8.27 -0.26 -10.31
C HIS A 348 7.81 -1.09 -9.10
N GLN A 349 6.86 -1.96 -9.32
CA GLN A 349 6.16 -2.67 -8.26
C GLN A 349 7.11 -3.38 -7.26
N PRO A 350 8.18 -4.09 -7.68
CA PRO A 350 9.11 -4.71 -6.74
C PRO A 350 9.80 -3.73 -5.80
N ALA A 351 10.07 -2.51 -6.23
CA ALA A 351 10.79 -1.51 -5.44
C ALA A 351 9.97 -0.97 -4.26
N PHE A 352 8.64 -0.94 -4.37
CA PHE A 352 7.77 -0.31 -3.37
C PHE A 352 6.79 -1.27 -2.69
N ALA A 353 6.44 -2.38 -3.32
CA ALA A 353 5.46 -3.31 -2.76
C ALA A 353 6.06 -4.65 -2.30
N GLN A 354 7.31 -4.96 -2.66
CA GLN A 354 8.00 -6.16 -2.18
C GLN A 354 9.08 -5.80 -1.17
N ALA A 355 10.31 -5.66 -1.62
CA ALA A 355 11.43 -5.22 -0.80
C ALA A 355 12.58 -4.77 -1.70
N CYS A 356 13.37 -3.83 -1.24
CA CYS A 356 14.60 -3.40 -1.91
C CYS A 356 15.56 -4.57 -2.13
N SER A 357 15.58 -5.52 -1.18
CA SER A 357 16.37 -6.75 -1.24
C SER A 357 15.97 -7.73 -2.35
N THR A 358 14.89 -7.48 -3.10
CA THR A 358 14.59 -8.23 -4.32
C THR A 358 15.69 -8.05 -5.36
N CYS A 359 16.20 -6.83 -5.51
CA CYS A 359 17.25 -6.49 -6.47
C CYS A 359 18.62 -6.23 -5.82
N HIS A 360 18.65 -5.80 -4.56
CA HIS A 360 19.85 -5.43 -3.83
C HIS A 360 20.25 -6.47 -2.77
N THR A 361 21.55 -6.53 -2.46
CA THR A 361 22.13 -7.42 -1.43
C THR A 361 22.53 -6.60 -0.20
N PRO A 362 21.67 -6.48 0.84
CA PRO A 362 21.88 -5.55 1.94
C PRO A 362 23.08 -5.88 2.85
N HIS A 363 23.62 -7.10 2.79
CA HIS A 363 24.79 -7.50 3.55
C HIS A 363 26.13 -7.32 2.79
N GLY A 364 26.10 -6.62 1.66
CA GLY A 364 27.23 -6.51 0.76
C GLY A 364 27.14 -7.45 -0.43
N GLY A 365 27.85 -7.15 -1.48
CA GLY A 365 27.79 -7.90 -2.74
C GLY A 365 28.99 -7.67 -3.65
N ASP A 366 28.91 -8.20 -4.86
CA ASP A 366 29.98 -8.15 -5.87
C ASP A 366 29.77 -7.08 -6.94
N ASN A 367 28.59 -6.47 -6.99
CA ASN A 367 28.21 -5.52 -8.03
C ASN A 367 27.95 -4.13 -7.46
N ASP A 368 28.23 -3.10 -8.23
CA ASP A 368 27.94 -1.72 -7.89
C ASP A 368 26.46 -1.55 -7.48
N HIS A 369 26.22 -0.62 -6.56
CA HIS A 369 24.89 -0.41 -5.96
C HIS A 369 24.32 -1.67 -5.27
N LEU A 370 25.17 -2.62 -4.90
CA LEU A 370 24.77 -3.88 -4.25
C LEU A 370 23.76 -4.70 -5.08
N LEU A 371 23.80 -4.61 -6.39
CA LEU A 371 22.87 -5.32 -7.27
C LEU A 371 23.18 -6.83 -7.29
N ARG A 372 22.12 -7.66 -7.34
CA ARG A 372 22.26 -9.13 -7.44
C ARG A 372 22.85 -9.60 -8.75
N ALA A 373 22.68 -8.82 -9.82
CA ALA A 373 23.24 -9.08 -11.14
C ALA A 373 23.64 -7.78 -11.84
N LYS A 374 24.52 -7.86 -12.84
CA LYS A 374 25.02 -6.71 -13.60
C LYS A 374 24.13 -6.38 -14.78
N GLY A 375 23.94 -5.08 -15.02
CA GLY A 375 23.32 -4.57 -16.25
C GLY A 375 21.95 -5.18 -16.53
N ASN A 376 21.74 -5.55 -17.78
CA ASN A 376 20.45 -6.10 -18.22
C ASN A 376 20.11 -7.45 -17.59
N ALA A 377 21.10 -8.25 -17.15
CA ALA A 377 20.85 -9.54 -16.51
C ALA A 377 19.95 -9.37 -15.26
N LEU A 378 20.09 -8.28 -14.51
CA LEU A 378 19.21 -7.99 -13.38
C LEU A 378 17.74 -7.88 -13.79
N CYS A 379 17.46 -7.16 -14.86
CA CYS A 379 16.09 -6.93 -15.35
C CYS A 379 15.52 -8.20 -15.98
N LEU A 380 16.34 -8.90 -16.76
CA LEU A 380 15.93 -10.09 -17.49
C LEU A 380 15.65 -11.29 -16.59
N GLU A 381 16.08 -11.27 -15.34
CA GLU A 381 15.71 -12.27 -14.35
C GLU A 381 14.18 -12.39 -14.18
N CYS A 382 13.47 -11.26 -14.32
CA CYS A 382 12.01 -11.21 -14.29
C CYS A 382 11.37 -10.94 -15.65
N HIS A 383 12.01 -10.12 -16.49
CA HIS A 383 11.46 -9.63 -17.77
C HIS A 383 11.99 -10.38 -19.00
N GLY A 384 12.84 -11.37 -18.81
CA GLY A 384 13.36 -12.18 -19.92
C GLY A 384 12.26 -12.96 -20.65
N PRO A 385 12.48 -13.32 -21.94
CA PRO A 385 11.51 -14.06 -22.74
C PRO A 385 11.20 -15.45 -22.17
N ASP A 386 12.19 -16.04 -21.55
CA ASP A 386 12.08 -17.30 -20.82
C ASP A 386 12.36 -16.97 -19.34
N SER A 387 11.33 -16.43 -18.65
CA SER A 387 11.46 -16.10 -17.24
C SER A 387 12.20 -17.21 -16.50
N VAL A 388 13.33 -16.88 -15.88
CA VAL A 388 14.12 -17.84 -15.09
C VAL A 388 13.49 -18.21 -13.75
N ALA A 389 12.32 -17.63 -13.46
CA ALA A 389 11.56 -17.95 -12.26
C ALA A 389 11.19 -19.44 -12.26
N GLN A 390 11.66 -20.15 -11.23
CA GLN A 390 11.44 -21.59 -11.08
C GLN A 390 10.43 -21.85 -9.96
N PRO A 391 9.42 -22.72 -10.18
CA PRO A 391 8.51 -23.13 -9.11
C PRO A 391 9.26 -23.92 -8.03
N VAL A 392 8.89 -23.68 -6.78
CA VAL A 392 9.39 -24.44 -5.64
C VAL A 392 8.50 -25.66 -5.42
N ALA A 393 9.09 -26.84 -5.47
CA ALA A 393 8.33 -28.09 -5.32
C ALA A 393 7.53 -28.12 -4.00
N GLY A 394 6.24 -28.41 -4.10
CA GLY A 394 5.34 -28.50 -2.94
C GLY A 394 4.99 -27.18 -2.25
N GLN A 395 5.35 -26.05 -2.84
CA GLN A 395 5.05 -24.71 -2.30
C GLN A 395 4.46 -23.81 -3.40
N ASP A 396 3.57 -22.91 -3.01
CA ASP A 396 3.06 -21.86 -3.91
C ASP A 396 4.05 -20.68 -3.97
N LEU A 397 5.26 -20.98 -4.43
CA LEU A 397 6.36 -20.04 -4.53
C LEU A 397 7.13 -20.21 -5.85
N LEU A 398 7.65 -19.09 -6.34
CA LEU A 398 8.66 -19.04 -7.41
C LEU A 398 9.99 -18.58 -6.82
N THR A 399 11.09 -19.00 -7.42
CA THR A 399 12.43 -18.51 -7.08
C THR A 399 13.08 -17.87 -8.29
N ILE A 400 13.85 -16.81 -8.03
CA ILE A 400 14.70 -16.10 -8.98
C ILE A 400 16.10 -15.92 -8.40
N PHE A 401 17.06 -15.45 -9.18
CA PHE A 401 18.47 -15.30 -8.79
C PHE A 401 19.04 -16.58 -8.16
N ASN A 402 18.93 -17.69 -8.89
CA ASN A 402 19.39 -19.01 -8.45
C ASN A 402 18.85 -19.42 -7.06
N GLY A 403 17.54 -19.17 -6.83
CA GLY A 403 16.87 -19.54 -5.60
C GLY A 403 17.05 -18.59 -4.42
N THR A 404 17.81 -17.51 -4.57
CA THR A 404 18.09 -16.57 -3.46
C THR A 404 16.93 -15.63 -3.15
N VAL A 405 16.00 -15.42 -4.10
CA VAL A 405 14.80 -14.61 -3.91
C VAL A 405 13.57 -15.48 -4.14
N LYS A 406 12.61 -15.41 -3.23
CA LYS A 406 11.34 -16.14 -3.30
C LYS A 406 10.21 -15.15 -3.59
N LEU A 407 9.34 -15.50 -4.51
CA LEU A 407 8.14 -14.74 -4.90
C LEU A 407 6.90 -15.64 -4.75
N PRO A 408 5.69 -15.09 -4.50
CA PRO A 408 4.45 -15.85 -4.59
C PRO A 408 4.30 -16.56 -5.93
N GLY A 409 3.67 -17.74 -5.96
CA GLY A 409 3.49 -18.52 -7.19
C GLY A 409 2.69 -17.79 -8.27
N ASP A 410 1.75 -16.95 -7.86
CA ASP A 410 0.91 -16.12 -8.74
C ASP A 410 1.55 -14.74 -9.10
N TYR A 411 2.80 -14.49 -8.68
CA TYR A 411 3.42 -13.15 -8.75
C TYR A 411 3.35 -12.53 -10.15
N TYR A 412 3.67 -13.30 -11.18
CA TYR A 412 3.72 -12.81 -12.56
C TYR A 412 2.35 -12.44 -13.11
N THR A 413 1.35 -13.29 -12.83
CA THR A 413 -0.04 -13.08 -13.30
C THR A 413 -0.72 -11.95 -12.53
N LYS A 414 -0.56 -11.93 -11.20
CA LYS A 414 -1.15 -10.92 -10.32
C LYS A 414 -0.61 -9.51 -10.62
N ASN A 415 0.70 -9.40 -10.84
CA ASN A 415 1.36 -8.12 -11.10
C ASN A 415 1.49 -7.79 -12.59
N LYS A 416 0.98 -8.66 -13.47
CA LYS A 416 1.05 -8.49 -14.93
C LYS A 416 2.47 -8.15 -15.40
N VAL A 417 3.45 -8.93 -14.91
CA VAL A 417 4.86 -8.71 -15.24
C VAL A 417 5.06 -8.84 -16.74
N PRO A 418 5.53 -7.81 -17.45
CA PRO A 418 5.74 -7.88 -18.89
C PRO A 418 6.96 -8.74 -19.20
N LEU A 419 6.79 -9.74 -20.07
CA LEU A 419 7.89 -10.53 -20.61
C LEU A 419 8.30 -9.93 -21.96
N LEU A 420 9.59 -9.66 -22.12
CA LEU A 420 10.13 -9.01 -23.30
C LEU A 420 10.49 -10.04 -24.38
N PRO A 421 10.09 -9.85 -25.63
CA PRO A 421 10.41 -10.79 -26.72
C PRO A 421 11.84 -10.56 -27.23
N LEU A 422 12.87 -10.72 -26.39
CA LEU A 422 14.27 -10.51 -26.74
C LEU A 422 14.91 -11.72 -27.45
N ARG A 423 14.18 -12.37 -28.36
CA ARG A 423 14.73 -13.42 -29.21
C ARG A 423 15.50 -12.82 -30.38
N PHE A 424 16.33 -13.62 -31.03
CA PHE A 424 17.06 -13.18 -32.22
C PHE A 424 16.12 -12.55 -33.27
N GLY A 425 16.44 -11.33 -33.71
CA GLY A 425 15.61 -10.54 -34.62
C GLY A 425 14.46 -9.78 -33.95
N LEU A 426 14.14 -10.07 -32.67
CA LEU A 426 13.11 -9.33 -31.91
C LEU A 426 13.80 -8.40 -30.91
N GLY A 427 13.80 -7.11 -31.19
CA GLY A 427 14.34 -6.09 -30.31
C GLY A 427 13.30 -5.49 -29.38
N HIS A 428 13.70 -4.52 -28.57
CA HIS A 428 12.85 -3.73 -27.70
C HIS A 428 13.32 -2.26 -27.72
N PRO A 429 12.46 -1.27 -27.91
CA PRO A 429 10.98 -1.31 -27.97
C PRO A 429 10.40 -1.71 -29.33
N VAL A 430 11.22 -1.82 -30.35
CA VAL A 430 10.81 -2.24 -31.70
C VAL A 430 11.76 -3.33 -32.22
N GLU A 431 11.31 -4.03 -33.24
CA GLU A 431 12.07 -5.11 -33.90
C GLU A 431 13.47 -4.64 -34.28
N TYR A 432 14.48 -5.46 -34.08
CA TYR A 432 15.91 -5.21 -34.28
C TYR A 432 16.53 -4.03 -33.50
N HIS A 433 15.81 -3.36 -32.59
CA HIS A 433 16.42 -2.34 -31.76
C HIS A 433 17.33 -2.97 -30.71
N PRO A 434 18.62 -2.56 -30.63
CA PRO A 434 19.57 -3.14 -29.68
C PRO A 434 19.18 -2.73 -28.22
N VAL A 435 19.44 -3.63 -27.29
CA VAL A 435 19.28 -3.39 -25.83
C VAL A 435 20.60 -3.58 -25.08
N SER A 436 21.67 -3.98 -25.76
CA SER A 436 23.01 -4.19 -25.20
C SER A 436 24.08 -4.07 -26.30
N ASP A 437 25.32 -4.14 -25.88
CA ASP A 437 26.53 -4.31 -26.72
C ASP A 437 26.91 -3.14 -27.65
N VAL A 438 26.02 -2.20 -27.83
CA VAL A 438 26.30 -0.93 -28.57
C VAL A 438 26.54 0.21 -27.56
N THR A 439 27.27 1.24 -28.01
CA THR A 439 27.46 2.44 -27.19
C THR A 439 26.15 3.19 -27.04
N ASP A 440 25.85 3.65 -25.84
CA ASP A 440 24.68 4.49 -25.60
C ASP A 440 24.87 5.87 -26.25
N PRO A 441 24.11 6.22 -27.29
CA PRO A 441 24.27 7.46 -27.99
C PRO A 441 23.89 8.71 -27.18
N SER A 442 23.18 8.56 -26.11
CA SER A 442 22.81 9.66 -25.18
C SER A 442 23.93 9.99 -24.20
N ASP A 443 24.91 9.08 -24.02
CA ASP A 443 26.02 9.29 -23.10
C ASP A 443 27.04 10.28 -23.70
N GLN A 444 27.14 11.45 -23.08
CA GLN A 444 28.08 12.52 -23.45
C GLN A 444 29.42 12.40 -22.69
N SER A 445 29.60 11.39 -21.84
CA SER A 445 30.84 11.21 -21.08
C SER A 445 32.03 10.84 -21.97
N LYS A 446 33.25 10.99 -21.45
CA LYS A 446 34.47 10.55 -22.13
C LYS A 446 34.54 9.02 -22.23
N ILE A 447 34.06 8.34 -21.19
CA ILE A 447 33.94 6.88 -21.16
C ILE A 447 32.52 6.54 -21.55
N LYS A 448 32.32 6.17 -22.80
CA LYS A 448 31.00 5.83 -23.32
C LYS A 448 30.44 4.57 -22.64
N THR A 449 29.29 4.69 -22.04
CA THR A 449 28.58 3.54 -21.50
C THR A 449 27.93 2.70 -22.59
N LYS A 450 27.67 1.44 -22.27
CA LYS A 450 26.90 0.56 -23.15
C LYS A 450 25.41 0.80 -22.97
N LEU A 451 24.69 0.70 -24.09
CA LEU A 451 23.22 0.73 -24.05
C LEU A 451 22.69 -0.38 -23.13
N SER A 452 21.72 -0.04 -22.32
CA SER A 452 21.10 -0.96 -21.37
C SER A 452 19.64 -0.59 -21.11
N CYS A 453 18.92 -1.42 -20.38
CA CYS A 453 17.56 -1.10 -19.93
C CYS A 453 17.51 0.26 -19.22
N LEU A 454 18.55 0.61 -18.46
CA LEU A 454 18.64 1.87 -17.72
C LEU A 454 18.91 3.10 -18.60
N SER A 455 19.29 2.92 -19.85
CA SER A 455 19.36 4.01 -20.82
C SER A 455 17.98 4.60 -21.14
N CYS A 456 16.93 3.80 -20.96
CA CYS A 456 15.55 4.16 -21.25
C CYS A 456 14.63 4.16 -20.04
N HIS A 457 14.90 3.34 -19.00
CA HIS A 457 14.00 3.13 -17.87
C HIS A 457 14.62 3.52 -16.53
N GLN A 458 13.80 4.05 -15.63
CA GLN A 458 14.12 4.26 -14.22
C GLN A 458 13.74 3.00 -13.42
N PRO A 459 14.68 2.40 -12.65
CA PRO A 459 14.41 1.12 -12.00
C PRO A 459 13.47 1.20 -10.79
N HIS A 460 13.30 2.38 -10.19
CA HIS A 460 12.46 2.55 -9.02
C HIS A 460 11.11 3.16 -9.35
N SER A 461 11.10 4.36 -9.92
CA SER A 461 9.88 5.10 -10.25
C SER A 461 10.13 6.19 -11.29
N SER A 462 9.08 6.62 -11.97
CA SER A 462 9.12 7.73 -12.93
C SER A 462 7.80 8.50 -12.92
N ASN A 463 7.82 9.72 -13.41
CA ASN A 463 6.60 10.44 -13.74
C ASN A 463 6.06 10.07 -15.13
N GLN A 464 6.76 9.18 -15.84
CA GLN A 464 6.39 8.73 -17.18
C GLN A 464 5.91 7.28 -17.18
N PRO A 465 4.91 6.93 -18.02
CA PRO A 465 4.50 5.55 -18.26
C PRO A 465 5.69 4.66 -18.61
N ALA A 466 5.58 3.37 -18.33
CA ALA A 466 6.65 2.39 -18.53
C ALA A 466 7.98 2.77 -17.86
N LEU A 467 7.96 3.64 -16.85
CA LEU A 467 9.15 4.09 -16.11
C LEU A 467 10.21 4.78 -17.00
N LEU A 468 9.83 5.47 -18.04
CA LEU A 468 10.79 6.14 -18.93
C LEU A 468 11.58 7.23 -18.20
N VAL A 469 12.86 7.41 -18.57
CA VAL A 469 13.82 8.32 -17.92
C VAL A 469 13.54 9.80 -18.17
N LYS A 470 12.83 10.15 -19.24
CA LYS A 470 12.56 11.54 -19.62
C LYS A 470 11.09 11.80 -19.86
N ASP A 471 10.69 13.03 -19.58
CA ASP A 471 9.36 13.53 -19.89
C ASP A 471 9.17 13.61 -21.41
N GLN A 472 8.01 13.14 -21.88
CA GLN A 472 7.76 12.93 -23.29
C GLN A 472 6.32 13.29 -23.65
N GLN A 473 6.18 14.13 -24.67
CA GLN A 473 4.85 14.40 -25.21
C GLN A 473 4.31 13.22 -26.02
N ASN A 474 5.21 12.37 -26.56
CA ASN A 474 4.86 11.16 -27.29
C ASN A 474 6.09 10.23 -27.42
N ASN A 475 5.89 8.98 -27.82
CA ASN A 475 6.94 7.98 -27.95
C ASN A 475 8.04 8.38 -28.94
N MET A 476 7.71 9.12 -30.01
CA MET A 476 8.70 9.57 -31.01
C MET A 476 9.65 10.60 -30.41
N ALA A 477 9.16 11.55 -29.61
CA ALA A 477 10.02 12.52 -28.93
C ALA A 477 11.03 11.83 -27.98
N PHE A 478 10.68 10.67 -27.41
CA PHE A 478 11.63 9.87 -26.64
C PHE A 478 12.76 9.32 -27.52
N CYS A 479 12.42 8.74 -28.63
CA CYS A 479 13.40 8.18 -29.57
C CYS A 479 14.37 9.25 -30.09
N ASP A 480 13.92 10.48 -30.29
CA ASP A 480 14.72 11.62 -30.75
C ASP A 480 15.83 12.03 -29.76
N ASN A 481 15.78 11.63 -28.50
CA ASN A 481 16.91 11.84 -27.58
C ASN A 481 18.20 11.18 -28.09
N CYS A 482 18.08 10.06 -28.81
CA CYS A 482 19.19 9.34 -29.39
C CYS A 482 19.27 9.53 -30.92
N HIS A 483 18.12 9.56 -31.59
CA HIS A 483 18.02 9.59 -33.03
C HIS A 483 18.04 11.01 -33.66
N LYS A 484 18.02 12.08 -32.84
CA LYS A 484 18.23 13.49 -33.25
C LYS A 484 17.46 13.88 -34.51
N ASN A 485 16.15 13.79 -34.49
CA ASN A 485 15.23 14.11 -35.59
C ASN A 485 15.37 13.21 -36.85
N ARG A 486 16.09 12.11 -36.78
CA ARG A 486 16.24 11.19 -37.93
C ARG A 486 14.99 10.34 -38.19
N LEU A 487 14.10 10.23 -37.23
CA LEU A 487 12.86 9.43 -37.33
C LEU A 487 11.76 10.13 -38.15
N ASN A 488 11.92 11.43 -38.45
CA ASN A 488 11.00 12.18 -39.31
C ASN A 488 11.39 12.12 -40.80
N MET A 489 12.44 11.41 -41.16
CA MET A 489 12.84 11.26 -42.56
C MET A 489 11.98 10.20 -43.26
N LYS A 490 11.26 10.66 -44.29
CA LYS A 490 10.40 9.83 -45.16
C LYS A 490 11.19 8.78 -46.02
N ASP A 491 12.50 8.74 -45.92
CA ASP A 491 13.36 7.84 -46.69
C ASP A 491 14.50 7.30 -45.82
N THR A 492 14.28 6.16 -45.17
CA THR A 492 15.38 5.23 -44.96
C THR A 492 15.02 3.93 -45.64
N ALA A 493 15.47 3.85 -46.92
CA ALA A 493 15.72 2.55 -47.50
C ALA A 493 16.60 1.77 -46.51
N LEU A 494 16.12 0.63 -46.04
CA LEU A 494 16.91 -0.33 -45.29
C LEU A 494 18.18 -0.59 -46.08
N PRO A 495 19.40 -0.56 -45.51
CA PRO A 495 20.58 -1.01 -46.20
C PRO A 495 20.32 -2.45 -46.63
N GLY A 496 20.52 -2.70 -47.91
CA GLY A 496 20.13 -3.89 -48.62
C GLY A 496 20.54 -5.19 -47.95
N LYS A 497 19.72 -6.18 -48.26
CA LYS A 497 19.88 -7.60 -47.94
C LYS A 497 21.31 -8.10 -48.16
#